data_4f21b5fa68a869a60198703a1269cf42
#
_entry.id   4f21b5fa68a869a60198703a1269cf42
#
_cell.length_a   1.000
_cell.length_b   1.000
_cell.length_c   1.000
_cell.angle_alpha   90.00
_cell.angle_beta   90.00
_cell.angle_gamma   90.00
#
_symmetry.space_group_name_H-M   'P 1'
#
loop_
_entity.id
_entity.type
_entity.pdbx_description
1 polymer ?
#
loop_
_entity_poly.entity_id
_entity_poly.type
_entity_poly.pdbx_seq_one_letter_code
_entity_poly.pdbx_strand_id
1 'polypeptide(L)'
;MVRAGYATLNIERLGYGQSTHPPSTLSTIQNGTEALRQVVEKLRAGQIGGHAFSRVIWVGHSLGTLYGWLEASVSRNVDAFVLTGLLHSVKPSWLALAFQSAYSAVADPKFATSGLDPGYLTFRPGTRAPLFYWTPTADPNVIALDERLKDTVSATEFGAAVPLFDSPPAATAPSRAIRVPILLVLGQHDRVMCDEDGLICNQRNVANAEAPYYSPEARLRVLIAPNTGHDLQLHQTAPETGEAILDWLSGELGRED
;
A
#
# COMPACT_ATOMS: atom_id res chain seq x y z
N MET A 1 6.41 -15.57 -4.18
CA MET A 1 6.89 -15.60 -2.78
C MET A 1 6.94 -17.02 -2.23
N VAL A 2 5.82 -17.74 -2.00
CA VAL A 2 5.83 -19.09 -1.37
C VAL A 2 6.73 -20.09 -2.11
N ARG A 3 6.68 -20.15 -3.45
CA ARG A 3 7.57 -21.02 -4.25
C ARG A 3 9.06 -20.66 -4.14
N ALA A 4 9.36 -19.44 -3.69
CA ALA A 4 10.72 -18.97 -3.43
C ALA A 4 11.15 -19.13 -1.96
N GLY A 5 10.37 -19.87 -1.16
CA GLY A 5 10.71 -20.18 0.23
C GLY A 5 10.22 -19.19 1.28
N TYR A 6 9.49 -18.15 0.90
CA TYR A 6 8.94 -17.19 1.86
C TYR A 6 7.59 -17.65 2.43
N ALA A 7 7.42 -17.60 3.75
CA ALA A 7 6.10 -17.60 4.35
C ALA A 7 5.39 -16.26 4.03
N THR A 8 4.08 -16.29 3.78
CA THR A 8 3.30 -15.09 3.51
C THR A 8 2.14 -14.97 4.48
N LEU A 9 1.94 -13.78 5.02
CA LEU A 9 0.77 -13.42 5.81
C LEU A 9 0.06 -12.25 5.14
N ASN A 10 -1.15 -12.49 4.61
CA ASN A 10 -2.03 -11.46 4.09
C ASN A 10 -2.99 -11.02 5.20
N ILE A 11 -2.98 -9.75 5.54
CA ILE A 11 -3.76 -9.20 6.65
C ILE A 11 -4.90 -8.35 6.10
N GLU A 12 -6.11 -8.69 6.48
CA GLU A 12 -7.22 -7.74 6.43
C GLU A 12 -7.06 -6.80 7.64
N ARG A 13 -6.78 -5.54 7.39
CA ARG A 13 -6.53 -4.55 8.45
C ARG A 13 -7.79 -4.29 9.28
N LEU A 14 -7.62 -3.67 10.44
CA LEU A 14 -8.74 -3.19 11.24
C LEU A 14 -9.66 -2.28 10.39
N GLY A 15 -10.95 -2.61 10.35
CA GLY A 15 -11.95 -1.91 9.52
C GLY A 15 -12.06 -2.42 8.08
N TYR A 16 -11.41 -3.55 7.73
CA TYR A 16 -11.41 -4.11 6.38
C TYR A 16 -11.78 -5.61 6.38
N GLY A 17 -12.41 -6.05 5.29
CA GLY A 17 -12.70 -7.46 5.03
C GLY A 17 -13.52 -8.12 6.13
N GLN A 18 -12.99 -9.20 6.67
CA GLN A 18 -13.60 -9.93 7.79
C GLN A 18 -13.03 -9.53 9.16
N SER A 19 -12.05 -8.61 9.18
CA SER A 19 -11.54 -8.08 10.45
C SER A 19 -12.58 -7.22 11.17
N THR A 20 -12.38 -6.99 12.46
CA THR A 20 -13.27 -6.14 13.25
C THR A 20 -13.44 -4.76 12.63
N HIS A 21 -14.68 -4.32 12.48
CA HIS A 21 -15.06 -2.97 12.07
C HIS A 21 -15.47 -2.17 13.31
N PRO A 22 -14.57 -1.42 13.94
CA PRO A 22 -14.94 -0.52 15.03
C PRO A 22 -15.80 0.63 14.52
N PRO A 23 -16.41 1.45 15.38
CA PRO A 23 -16.95 2.73 14.94
C PRO A 23 -15.94 3.48 14.07
N SER A 24 -16.37 4.08 12.94
CA SER A 24 -15.47 4.72 11.95
C SER A 24 -14.56 5.78 12.58
N THR A 25 -15.01 6.44 13.63
CA THR A 25 -14.21 7.39 14.43
C THR A 25 -13.04 6.75 15.18
N LEU A 26 -13.08 5.45 15.41
CA LEU A 26 -12.01 4.66 16.05
C LEU A 26 -11.18 3.85 15.04
N SER A 27 -11.63 3.73 13.79
CA SER A 27 -10.84 3.18 12.68
C SER A 27 -9.87 4.27 12.19
N THR A 28 -8.84 4.52 12.98
CA THR A 28 -7.85 5.58 12.75
C THR A 28 -6.54 4.99 12.24
N ILE A 29 -5.74 5.83 11.60
CA ILE A 29 -4.36 5.46 11.20
C ILE A 29 -3.54 4.98 12.41
N GLN A 30 -3.67 5.62 13.56
CA GLN A 30 -2.92 5.27 14.76
C GLN A 30 -3.31 3.88 15.28
N ASN A 31 -4.61 3.59 15.37
CA ASN A 31 -5.10 2.28 15.81
C ASN A 31 -4.73 1.17 14.82
N GLY A 32 -4.80 1.45 13.51
CA GLY A 32 -4.36 0.54 12.46
C GLY A 32 -2.85 0.25 12.53
N THR A 33 -2.03 1.28 12.73
CA THR A 33 -0.57 1.14 12.89
C THR A 33 -0.25 0.27 14.11
N GLU A 34 -0.88 0.55 15.25
CA GLU A 34 -0.66 -0.22 16.47
C GLU A 34 -1.07 -1.69 16.32
N ALA A 35 -2.21 -1.98 15.68
CA ALA A 35 -2.63 -3.34 15.40
C ALA A 35 -1.62 -4.10 14.52
N LEU A 36 -1.11 -3.45 13.46
CA LEU A 36 -0.12 -4.05 12.57
C LEU A 36 1.25 -4.25 13.26
N ARG A 37 1.68 -3.29 14.09
CA ARG A 37 2.88 -3.43 14.92
C ARG A 37 2.81 -4.66 15.83
N GLN A 38 1.67 -4.89 16.48
CA GLN A 38 1.45 -6.08 17.30
C GLN A 38 1.50 -7.37 16.50
N VAL A 39 1.01 -7.36 15.24
CA VAL A 39 1.11 -8.53 14.35
C VAL A 39 2.58 -8.85 14.07
N VAL A 40 3.41 -7.86 13.74
CA VAL A 40 4.85 -8.05 13.51
C VAL A 40 5.53 -8.61 14.77
N GLU A 41 5.23 -8.07 15.95
CA GLU A 41 5.77 -8.59 17.22
C GLU A 41 5.39 -10.05 17.48
N LYS A 42 4.13 -10.40 17.19
CA LYS A 42 3.63 -11.77 17.38
C LYS A 42 4.26 -12.75 16.38
N LEU A 43 4.55 -12.32 15.16
CA LEU A 43 5.33 -13.12 14.19
C LEU A 43 6.74 -13.40 14.73
N ARG A 44 7.43 -12.38 15.24
CA ARG A 44 8.75 -12.51 15.86
C ARG A 44 8.72 -13.44 17.07
N ALA A 45 7.67 -13.39 17.87
CA ALA A 45 7.51 -14.21 19.07
C ALA A 45 7.01 -15.64 18.82
N GLY A 46 6.72 -16.01 17.56
CA GLY A 46 6.17 -17.33 17.21
C GLY A 46 4.72 -17.54 17.61
N GLN A 47 4.00 -16.47 17.90
CA GLN A 47 2.60 -16.53 18.34
C GLN A 47 1.61 -16.59 17.17
N ILE A 48 2.09 -16.44 15.94
CA ILE A 48 1.33 -16.62 14.70
C ILE A 48 1.95 -17.76 13.93
N GLY A 49 1.17 -18.79 13.62
CA GLY A 49 1.62 -19.96 12.89
C GLY A 49 2.58 -20.88 13.67
N GLY A 50 2.86 -20.62 14.95
CA GLY A 50 3.70 -21.49 15.80
C GLY A 50 5.20 -21.45 15.47
N HIS A 51 5.64 -20.48 14.65
CA HIS A 51 7.03 -20.32 14.23
C HIS A 51 7.51 -18.89 14.47
N ALA A 52 8.64 -18.73 15.18
CA ALA A 52 9.29 -17.44 15.40
C ALA A 52 10.12 -17.06 14.17
N PHE A 53 9.71 -16.01 13.45
CA PHE A 53 10.42 -15.57 12.26
C PHE A 53 11.62 -14.69 12.61
N SER A 54 12.80 -15.10 12.18
CA SER A 54 14.06 -14.34 12.31
C SER A 54 14.06 -13.10 11.41
N ARG A 55 13.36 -13.16 10.27
CA ARG A 55 13.21 -12.06 9.32
C ARG A 55 11.74 -11.79 9.04
N VAL A 56 11.36 -10.51 9.06
CA VAL A 56 10.03 -10.04 8.68
C VAL A 56 10.18 -8.96 7.63
N ILE A 57 9.55 -9.18 6.48
CA ILE A 57 9.54 -8.24 5.36
C ILE A 57 8.14 -7.62 5.29
N TRP A 58 8.08 -6.29 5.33
CA TRP A 58 6.85 -5.56 5.09
C TRP A 58 6.63 -5.41 3.59
N VAL A 59 5.48 -5.86 3.11
CA VAL A 59 5.02 -5.62 1.74
C VAL A 59 3.76 -4.78 1.81
N GLY A 60 3.88 -3.50 1.50
CA GLY A 60 2.77 -2.54 1.55
C GLY A 60 2.36 -2.09 0.16
N HIS A 61 1.05 -1.96 -0.08
CA HIS A 61 0.52 -1.35 -1.30
C HIS A 61 -0.36 -0.16 -0.95
N SER A 62 -0.15 0.99 -1.63
CA SER A 62 -0.95 2.20 -1.43
C SER A 62 -1.01 2.60 0.05
N LEU A 63 -2.17 2.62 0.71
CA LEU A 63 -2.26 2.82 2.17
C LEU A 63 -1.40 1.83 2.97
N GLY A 64 -1.16 0.62 2.47
CA GLY A 64 -0.25 -0.34 3.10
C GLY A 64 1.20 0.12 3.10
N THR A 65 1.62 0.91 2.11
CA THR A 65 2.92 1.62 2.11
C THR A 65 2.98 2.68 3.21
N LEU A 66 1.92 3.49 3.34
CA LEU A 66 1.83 4.49 4.41
C LEU A 66 1.92 3.83 5.81
N TYR A 67 1.21 2.72 6.01
CA TYR A 67 1.32 1.96 7.26
C TYR A 67 2.74 1.44 7.51
N GLY A 68 3.48 1.07 6.46
CA GLY A 68 4.89 0.71 6.57
C GLY A 68 5.77 1.88 7.03
N TRP A 69 5.52 3.10 6.54
CA TRP A 69 6.21 4.30 7.02
C TRP A 69 5.92 4.57 8.50
N LEU A 70 4.66 4.43 8.90
CA LEU A 70 4.22 4.67 10.28
C LEU A 70 4.75 3.60 11.24
N GLU A 71 4.71 2.33 10.83
CA GLU A 71 5.28 1.23 11.61
C GLU A 71 6.75 1.47 11.90
N ALA A 72 7.54 1.82 10.88
CA ALA A 72 8.97 2.11 11.04
C ALA A 72 9.24 3.31 11.94
N SER A 73 8.28 4.23 12.12
CA SER A 73 8.41 5.37 13.02
C SER A 73 8.22 5.00 14.49
N VAL A 74 7.57 3.87 14.79
CA VAL A 74 7.23 3.43 16.15
C VAL A 74 7.93 2.14 16.55
N SER A 75 8.48 1.37 15.59
CA SER A 75 9.19 0.12 15.87
C SER A 75 10.41 -0.08 14.96
N ARG A 76 11.17 -1.15 15.21
CA ARG A 76 12.31 -1.59 14.38
C ARG A 76 12.28 -3.10 14.14
N ASN A 77 11.10 -3.65 14.05
CA ASN A 77 10.86 -5.10 13.98
C ASN A 77 10.73 -5.62 12.53
N VAL A 78 10.94 -4.76 11.52
CA VAL A 78 10.92 -5.10 10.09
C VAL A 78 12.34 -5.03 9.54
N ASP A 79 12.75 -6.02 8.73
CA ASP A 79 14.12 -6.14 8.21
C ASP A 79 14.27 -5.59 6.79
N ALA A 80 13.19 -5.48 6.04
CA ALA A 80 13.14 -4.83 4.73
C ALA A 80 11.72 -4.39 4.39
N PHE A 81 11.61 -3.37 3.55
CA PHE A 81 10.32 -2.87 3.05
C PHE A 81 10.24 -3.00 1.53
N VAL A 82 9.16 -3.62 1.05
CA VAL A 82 8.70 -3.54 -0.34
C VAL A 82 7.47 -2.63 -0.32
N LEU A 83 7.63 -1.41 -0.77
CA LEU A 83 6.62 -0.36 -0.74
C LEU A 83 6.11 -0.12 -2.15
N THR A 84 4.82 -0.30 -2.38
CA THR A 84 4.27 -0.24 -3.73
C THR A 84 3.14 0.78 -3.85
N GLY A 85 3.07 1.48 -4.98
CA GLY A 85 1.93 2.32 -5.36
C GLY A 85 1.74 3.58 -4.50
N LEU A 86 2.73 4.03 -3.73
CA LEU A 86 2.61 5.28 -2.97
C LEU A 86 3.93 6.07 -2.94
N LEU A 87 3.84 7.35 -3.23
CA LEU A 87 4.89 8.36 -3.09
C LEU A 87 4.49 9.43 -2.08
N HIS A 88 5.40 10.39 -1.84
CA HIS A 88 5.12 11.58 -1.02
C HIS A 88 4.51 12.74 -1.82
N SER A 89 3.99 12.45 -2.99
CA SER A 89 3.16 13.37 -3.76
C SER A 89 2.08 12.60 -4.48
N VAL A 90 0.84 13.08 -4.42
CA VAL A 90 -0.31 12.51 -5.11
C VAL A 90 -0.73 13.44 -6.24
N LYS A 91 -1.23 12.86 -7.32
CA LYS A 91 -1.78 13.63 -8.44
C LYS A 91 -3.07 14.36 -8.01
N PRO A 92 -3.12 15.71 -8.07
CA PRO A 92 -4.30 16.46 -7.60
C PRO A 92 -5.59 16.07 -8.32
N SER A 93 -5.52 15.79 -9.62
CA SER A 93 -6.69 15.36 -10.41
C SER A 93 -7.21 13.99 -9.98
N TRP A 94 -6.32 13.07 -9.60
CA TRP A 94 -6.72 11.79 -9.03
C TRP A 94 -7.38 11.97 -7.66
N LEU A 95 -6.79 12.79 -6.80
CA LEU A 95 -7.34 13.05 -5.47
C LEU A 95 -8.76 13.65 -5.55
N ALA A 96 -8.96 14.61 -6.47
CA ALA A 96 -10.28 15.17 -6.74
C ALA A 96 -11.27 14.09 -7.21
N LEU A 97 -10.87 13.22 -8.15
CA LEU A 97 -11.69 12.11 -8.63
C LEU A 97 -12.01 11.11 -7.51
N ALA A 98 -11.05 10.79 -6.65
CA ALA A 98 -11.22 9.89 -5.52
C ALA A 98 -12.28 10.45 -4.54
N PHE A 99 -12.19 11.73 -4.16
CA PHE A 99 -13.18 12.35 -3.30
C PHE A 99 -14.58 12.43 -3.93
N GLN A 100 -14.68 12.71 -5.22
CA GLN A 100 -15.96 12.71 -5.95
C GLN A 100 -16.57 11.32 -6.06
N SER A 101 -15.73 10.29 -6.13
CA SER A 101 -16.14 8.89 -6.27
C SER A 101 -16.50 8.24 -4.95
N ALA A 102 -15.96 8.75 -3.83
CA ALA A 102 -16.23 8.23 -2.50
C ALA A 102 -17.64 8.63 -2.02
N TYR A 103 -18.30 7.71 -1.32
CA TYR A 103 -19.59 7.96 -0.68
C TYR A 103 -19.79 7.01 0.50
N SER A 104 -20.79 7.29 1.34
CA SER A 104 -21.07 6.46 2.51
C SER A 104 -21.41 5.03 2.10
N ALA A 105 -20.70 4.06 2.68
CA ALA A 105 -20.86 2.64 2.38
C ALA A 105 -22.28 2.13 2.70
N VAL A 106 -22.97 2.68 3.69
CA VAL A 106 -24.35 2.28 4.02
C VAL A 106 -25.35 2.61 2.90
N ALA A 107 -24.99 3.47 1.97
CA ALA A 107 -25.79 3.77 0.78
C ALA A 107 -25.45 2.85 -0.42
N ASP A 108 -24.44 1.99 -0.32
CA ASP A 108 -24.09 1.02 -1.34
C ASP A 108 -24.83 -0.29 -1.10
N PRO A 109 -25.48 -0.90 -2.11
CA PRO A 109 -26.19 -2.17 -1.96
C PRO A 109 -25.34 -3.30 -1.36
N LYS A 110 -24.03 -3.31 -1.61
CA LYS A 110 -23.10 -4.31 -1.06
C LYS A 110 -23.01 -4.23 0.47
N PHE A 111 -23.08 -3.03 1.04
CA PHE A 111 -22.83 -2.78 2.45
C PHE A 111 -24.07 -2.33 3.24
N ALA A 112 -25.23 -2.18 2.58
CA ALA A 112 -26.46 -1.67 3.19
C ALA A 112 -26.93 -2.45 4.42
N THR A 113 -26.59 -3.73 4.51
CA THR A 113 -26.95 -4.61 5.64
C THR A 113 -25.75 -5.02 6.49
N SER A 114 -24.59 -4.42 6.29
CA SER A 114 -23.33 -4.78 6.98
C SER A 114 -23.26 -4.35 8.45
N GLY A 115 -24.14 -3.44 8.88
CA GLY A 115 -24.09 -2.85 10.23
C GLY A 115 -23.00 -1.77 10.41
N LEU A 116 -22.34 -1.35 9.33
CA LEU A 116 -21.37 -0.24 9.36
C LEU A 116 -22.08 1.08 9.68
N ASP A 117 -21.37 1.97 10.36
CA ASP A 117 -21.85 3.34 10.53
C ASP A 117 -21.59 4.20 9.27
N PRO A 118 -22.29 5.35 9.11
CA PRO A 118 -22.19 6.18 7.90
C PRO A 118 -20.80 6.78 7.63
N GLY A 119 -19.88 6.73 8.56
CA GLY A 119 -18.51 7.22 8.41
C GLY A 119 -17.58 6.24 7.68
N TYR A 120 -18.04 5.03 7.36
CA TYR A 120 -17.35 4.18 6.40
C TYR A 120 -17.72 4.59 4.97
N LEU A 121 -16.70 4.72 4.14
CA LEU A 121 -16.79 5.13 2.74
C LEU A 121 -16.47 3.95 1.81
N THR A 122 -17.02 3.97 0.62
CA THR A 122 -16.64 3.11 -0.50
C THR A 122 -16.65 3.93 -1.79
N PHE A 123 -16.14 3.38 -2.88
CA PHE A 123 -16.18 4.04 -4.18
C PHE A 123 -17.41 3.65 -4.98
N ARG A 124 -17.93 4.61 -5.76
CA ARG A 124 -19.07 4.39 -6.66
C ARG A 124 -18.76 3.28 -7.66
N PRO A 125 -19.77 2.48 -8.04
CA PRO A 125 -19.59 1.47 -9.09
C PRO A 125 -19.03 2.07 -10.38
N GLY A 126 -18.11 1.34 -11.04
CA GLY A 126 -17.48 1.73 -12.29
C GLY A 126 -16.31 2.70 -12.15
N THR A 127 -15.92 3.08 -10.92
CA THR A 127 -14.82 4.05 -10.72
C THR A 127 -13.45 3.42 -10.51
N ARG A 128 -13.35 2.11 -10.28
CA ARG A 128 -12.05 1.46 -10.04
C ARG A 128 -11.14 1.53 -11.25
N ALA A 129 -11.66 1.28 -12.45
CA ALA A 129 -10.86 1.35 -13.67
C ALA A 129 -10.20 2.73 -13.87
N PRO A 130 -10.93 3.86 -13.86
CA PRO A 130 -10.31 5.19 -14.00
C PRO A 130 -9.45 5.60 -12.80
N LEU A 131 -9.69 5.05 -11.59
CA LEU A 131 -8.90 5.38 -10.41
C LEU A 131 -7.56 4.63 -10.36
N PHE A 132 -7.53 3.34 -10.72
CA PHE A 132 -6.41 2.48 -10.34
C PHE A 132 -5.76 1.71 -11.50
N TYR A 133 -6.43 1.58 -12.65
CA TYR A 133 -5.96 0.69 -13.69
C TYR A 133 -5.36 1.41 -14.90
N TRP A 134 -4.33 0.81 -15.47
CA TRP A 134 -3.91 1.03 -16.84
C TRP A 134 -4.57 -0.03 -17.72
N THR A 135 -5.70 0.34 -18.31
CA THR A 135 -6.60 -0.60 -19.00
C THR A 135 -5.99 -1.38 -20.16
N PRO A 136 -4.96 -0.89 -20.90
CA PRO A 136 -4.34 -1.69 -21.98
C PRO A 136 -3.70 -3.01 -21.52
N THR A 137 -3.33 -3.13 -20.24
CA THR A 137 -2.71 -4.34 -19.67
C THR A 137 -3.50 -4.91 -18.49
N ALA A 138 -4.72 -4.43 -18.25
CA ALA A 138 -5.61 -4.95 -17.24
C ALA A 138 -6.70 -5.83 -17.87
N ASP A 139 -6.91 -7.04 -17.34
CA ASP A 139 -8.00 -7.89 -17.79
C ASP A 139 -9.34 -7.31 -17.32
N PRO A 140 -10.32 -7.07 -18.23
CA PRO A 140 -11.63 -6.57 -17.86
C PRO A 140 -12.36 -7.44 -16.82
N ASN A 141 -12.14 -8.76 -16.82
CA ASN A 141 -12.72 -9.66 -15.83
C ASN A 141 -12.11 -9.46 -14.43
N VAL A 142 -10.80 -9.14 -14.35
CA VAL A 142 -10.14 -8.78 -13.10
C VAL A 142 -10.69 -7.46 -12.57
N ILE A 143 -10.84 -6.44 -13.42
CA ILE A 143 -11.47 -5.17 -13.04
C ILE A 143 -12.90 -5.40 -12.54
N ALA A 144 -13.69 -6.21 -13.25
CA ALA A 144 -15.06 -6.52 -12.85
C ALA A 144 -15.12 -7.31 -11.53
N LEU A 145 -14.13 -8.18 -11.28
CA LEU A 145 -14.03 -8.88 -10.00
C LEU A 145 -13.68 -7.91 -8.87
N ASP A 146 -12.72 -7.03 -9.09
CA ASP A 146 -12.31 -6.01 -8.13
C ASP A 146 -13.47 -5.05 -7.77
N GLU A 147 -14.27 -4.61 -8.77
CA GLU A 147 -15.51 -3.87 -8.52
C GLU A 147 -16.48 -4.62 -7.61
N ARG A 148 -16.65 -5.93 -7.81
CA ARG A 148 -17.53 -6.75 -6.97
C ARG A 148 -16.95 -6.96 -5.56
N LEU A 149 -15.64 -7.07 -5.44
CA LEU A 149 -14.94 -7.31 -4.18
C LEU A 149 -14.58 -6.03 -3.43
N LYS A 150 -14.81 -4.85 -4.01
CA LYS A 150 -14.51 -3.57 -3.36
C LYS A 150 -14.85 -3.58 -1.87
N ASP A 151 -14.05 -2.88 -1.09
CA ASP A 151 -14.19 -2.80 0.35
C ASP A 151 -14.50 -1.36 0.80
N THR A 152 -14.39 -1.11 2.09
CA THR A 152 -14.65 0.18 2.72
C THR A 152 -13.37 0.74 3.34
N VAL A 153 -13.37 2.04 3.60
CA VAL A 153 -12.35 2.75 4.37
C VAL A 153 -13.05 3.74 5.30
N SER A 154 -12.58 3.93 6.52
CA SER A 154 -13.16 4.97 7.35
C SER A 154 -12.77 6.37 6.84
N ALA A 155 -13.71 7.32 6.88
CA ALA A 155 -13.44 8.73 6.56
C ALA A 155 -12.35 9.32 7.47
N THR A 156 -12.29 8.87 8.72
CA THR A 156 -11.27 9.27 9.70
C THR A 156 -9.87 8.80 9.28
N GLU A 157 -9.74 7.54 8.88
CA GLU A 157 -8.47 6.99 8.38
C GLU A 157 -8.03 7.70 7.10
N PHE A 158 -8.93 7.79 6.12
CA PHE A 158 -8.60 8.38 4.82
C PHE A 158 -8.25 9.86 4.93
N GLY A 159 -9.02 10.64 5.70
CA GLY A 159 -8.76 12.06 5.93
C GLY A 159 -7.43 12.31 6.66
N ALA A 160 -7.05 11.44 7.61
CA ALA A 160 -5.77 11.53 8.31
C ALA A 160 -4.59 11.03 7.45
N ALA A 161 -4.83 10.17 6.45
CA ALA A 161 -3.80 9.67 5.55
C ALA A 161 -3.30 10.71 4.56
N VAL A 162 -4.21 11.49 3.96
CA VAL A 162 -3.90 12.42 2.87
C VAL A 162 -2.73 13.37 3.21
N PRO A 163 -2.69 14.07 4.35
CA PRO A 163 -1.57 14.96 4.69
C PRO A 163 -0.22 14.27 4.83
N LEU A 164 -0.19 12.95 4.97
CA LEU A 164 1.05 12.18 5.15
C LEU A 164 1.69 11.76 3.82
N PHE A 165 0.93 11.77 2.73
CA PHE A 165 1.44 11.44 1.41
C PHE A 165 1.18 12.53 0.35
N ASP A 166 0.47 13.60 0.67
CA ASP A 166 0.27 14.74 -0.23
C ASP A 166 1.26 15.87 0.10
N SER A 167 2.48 15.71 -0.42
CA SER A 167 3.59 16.68 -0.31
C SER A 167 3.91 17.11 1.15
N PRO A 168 4.06 16.15 2.10
CA PRO A 168 4.42 16.49 3.46
C PRO A 168 5.83 17.11 3.50
N PRO A 169 6.20 17.86 4.56
CA PRO A 169 7.58 18.30 4.74
C PRO A 169 8.53 17.10 4.87
N ALA A 170 9.52 16.98 3.98
CA ALA A 170 10.42 15.82 3.95
C ALA A 170 11.15 15.60 5.29
N ALA A 171 11.49 16.68 6.01
CA ALA A 171 12.20 16.60 7.28
C ALA A 171 11.44 15.86 8.38
N THR A 172 10.12 15.85 8.32
CA THR A 172 9.22 15.25 9.33
C THR A 172 8.44 14.04 8.81
N ALA A 173 8.69 13.61 7.57
CA ALA A 173 8.02 12.45 6.98
C ALA A 173 8.31 11.18 7.80
N PRO A 174 7.29 10.35 8.13
CA PRO A 174 7.48 9.12 8.89
C PRO A 174 8.43 8.12 8.23
N SER A 175 8.47 8.09 6.90
CA SER A 175 9.37 7.27 6.09
C SER A 175 10.85 7.47 6.39
N ARG A 176 11.24 8.66 6.89
CA ARG A 176 12.62 8.93 7.33
C ARG A 176 13.07 8.07 8.51
N ALA A 177 12.16 7.44 9.22
CA ALA A 177 12.49 6.53 10.31
C ALA A 177 13.03 5.18 9.82
N ILE A 178 12.82 4.81 8.56
CA ILE A 178 13.29 3.53 8.00
C ILE A 178 14.83 3.53 7.92
N ARG A 179 15.45 2.47 8.45
CA ARG A 179 16.90 2.26 8.48
C ARG A 179 17.35 0.94 7.82
N VAL A 180 16.41 0.21 7.27
CA VAL A 180 16.61 -1.07 6.60
C VAL A 180 16.31 -0.92 5.10
N PRO A 181 16.75 -1.86 4.23
CA PRO A 181 16.57 -1.72 2.79
C PRO A 181 15.12 -1.51 2.37
N ILE A 182 14.95 -0.63 1.37
CA ILE A 182 13.64 -0.34 0.76
C ILE A 182 13.70 -0.62 -0.74
N LEU A 183 12.73 -1.36 -1.24
CA LEU A 183 12.34 -1.36 -2.64
C LEU A 183 11.03 -0.60 -2.80
N LEU A 184 11.06 0.51 -3.50
CA LEU A 184 9.87 1.28 -3.90
C LEU A 184 9.48 0.87 -5.32
N VAL A 185 8.25 0.36 -5.50
CA VAL A 185 7.76 -0.14 -6.78
C VAL A 185 6.54 0.64 -7.24
N LEU A 186 6.60 1.18 -8.46
CA LEU A 186 5.46 1.87 -9.06
C LEU A 186 5.14 1.30 -10.43
N GLY A 187 3.87 1.36 -10.81
CA GLY A 187 3.47 1.21 -12.20
C GLY A 187 3.90 2.44 -13.04
N GLN A 188 4.37 2.19 -14.26
CA GLN A 188 4.74 3.27 -15.19
C GLN A 188 3.57 4.23 -15.46
N HIS A 189 2.35 3.70 -15.44
CA HIS A 189 1.11 4.43 -15.67
C HIS A 189 0.24 4.48 -14.40
N ASP A 190 0.85 4.55 -13.24
CA ASP A 190 0.16 4.70 -11.96
C ASP A 190 -0.60 6.04 -11.93
N ARG A 191 -1.93 5.97 -12.05
CA ARG A 191 -2.77 7.17 -12.15
C ARG A 191 -2.85 7.97 -10.84
N VAL A 192 -2.49 7.36 -9.74
CA VAL A 192 -2.47 8.00 -8.41
C VAL A 192 -1.27 8.92 -8.26
N MET A 193 -0.10 8.46 -8.74
CA MET A 193 1.20 9.09 -8.47
C MET A 193 1.83 9.75 -9.68
N CYS A 194 1.56 9.26 -10.90
CA CYS A 194 2.26 9.65 -12.12
C CYS A 194 1.43 10.59 -12.99
N ASP A 195 2.06 11.61 -13.52
CA ASP A 195 1.42 12.57 -14.41
C ASP A 195 2.36 12.95 -15.57
N GLU A 196 1.80 13.12 -16.77
CA GLU A 196 2.56 13.62 -17.93
C GLU A 196 2.98 15.09 -17.72
N ASP A 197 2.14 15.87 -17.02
CA ASP A 197 2.38 17.28 -16.68
C ASP A 197 3.07 17.47 -15.31
N GLY A 198 3.35 16.38 -14.57
CA GLY A 198 3.94 16.38 -13.25
C GLY A 198 5.11 15.41 -13.12
N LEU A 199 4.99 14.42 -12.24
CA LEU A 199 6.01 13.39 -12.05
C LEU A 199 5.87 12.31 -13.12
N ILE A 200 6.76 12.32 -14.11
CA ILE A 200 6.89 11.20 -15.06
C ILE A 200 7.52 10.02 -14.31
N CYS A 201 6.77 8.92 -14.19
CA CYS A 201 7.23 7.71 -13.51
C CYS A 201 8.25 6.93 -14.33
N ASN A 202 9.48 7.34 -14.20
CA ASN A 202 10.66 6.56 -14.53
C ASN A 202 11.58 6.46 -13.30
N GLN A 203 12.47 5.50 -13.32
CA GLN A 203 13.32 5.18 -12.16
C GLN A 203 14.10 6.41 -11.64
N ARG A 204 14.67 7.22 -12.54
CA ARG A 204 15.47 8.40 -12.15
C ARG A 204 14.62 9.48 -11.50
N ASN A 205 13.48 9.82 -12.11
CA ASN A 205 12.62 10.89 -11.62
C ASN A 205 12.03 10.54 -10.24
N VAL A 206 11.53 9.31 -10.11
CA VAL A 206 10.98 8.82 -8.84
C VAL A 206 12.07 8.76 -7.76
N ALA A 207 13.25 8.24 -8.08
CA ALA A 207 14.34 8.18 -7.12
C ALA A 207 14.76 9.58 -6.64
N ASN A 208 14.84 10.56 -7.54
CA ASN A 208 15.17 11.93 -7.18
C ASN A 208 14.08 12.61 -6.33
N ALA A 209 12.82 12.39 -6.67
CA ALA A 209 11.68 12.95 -5.94
C ALA A 209 11.58 12.39 -4.52
N GLU A 210 11.83 11.09 -4.36
CA GLU A 210 11.66 10.38 -3.10
C GLU A 210 12.88 10.39 -2.18
N ALA A 211 14.09 10.59 -2.72
CA ALA A 211 15.33 10.59 -1.92
C ALA A 211 15.28 11.49 -0.66
N PRO A 212 14.69 12.69 -0.67
CA PRO A 212 14.61 13.54 0.51
C PRO A 212 13.76 12.96 1.65
N TYR A 213 12.87 12.05 1.35
CA TYR A 213 11.91 11.45 2.30
C TYR A 213 12.44 10.21 3.02
N TYR A 214 13.58 9.70 2.61
CA TYR A 214 14.18 8.51 3.22
C TYR A 214 15.57 8.81 3.79
N SER A 215 15.98 8.04 4.78
CA SER A 215 17.35 8.15 5.29
C SER A 215 18.33 7.42 4.36
N PRO A 216 19.60 7.81 4.30
CA PRO A 216 20.61 7.11 3.51
C PRO A 216 20.77 5.64 3.88
N GLU A 217 20.57 5.28 5.16
CA GLU A 217 20.65 3.92 5.66
C GLU A 217 19.57 3.00 5.07
N ALA A 218 18.45 3.58 4.63
CA ALA A 218 17.36 2.83 3.98
C ALA A 218 17.74 2.26 2.62
N ARG A 219 18.84 2.70 2.02
CA ARG A 219 19.36 2.22 0.72
C ARG A 219 18.23 2.12 -0.33
N LEU A 220 17.44 3.20 -0.45
CA LEU A 220 16.27 3.26 -1.33
C LEU A 220 16.62 2.77 -2.76
N ARG A 221 15.90 1.79 -3.23
CA ARG A 221 15.88 1.35 -4.63
C ARG A 221 14.49 1.61 -5.21
N VAL A 222 14.44 1.99 -6.47
CA VAL A 222 13.19 2.23 -7.21
C VAL A 222 13.10 1.25 -8.36
N LEU A 223 11.95 0.63 -8.49
CA LEU A 223 11.54 -0.23 -9.62
C LEU A 223 10.30 0.38 -10.26
N ILE A 224 10.32 0.56 -11.57
CA ILE A 224 9.15 0.95 -12.36
C ILE A 224 8.70 -0.26 -13.15
N ALA A 225 7.48 -0.73 -12.87
CA ALA A 225 6.85 -1.80 -13.61
C ALA A 225 6.30 -1.25 -14.93
N PRO A 226 6.82 -1.67 -16.11
CA PRO A 226 6.39 -1.12 -17.38
C PRO A 226 4.94 -1.50 -17.69
N ASN A 227 4.22 -0.63 -18.40
CA ASN A 227 2.84 -0.85 -18.82
C ASN A 227 1.88 -1.24 -17.69
N THR A 228 2.08 -0.73 -16.48
CA THR A 228 1.37 -1.13 -15.27
C THR A 228 0.73 0.10 -14.64
N GLY A 229 -0.50 -0.04 -14.13
CA GLY A 229 -1.21 0.98 -13.36
C GLY A 229 -0.91 0.90 -11.85
N HIS A 230 -1.81 1.48 -11.03
CA HIS A 230 -1.65 1.54 -9.58
C HIS A 230 -1.73 0.15 -8.93
N ASP A 231 -2.76 -0.63 -9.25
CA ASP A 231 -2.97 -1.97 -8.68
C ASP A 231 -2.04 -3.00 -9.37
N LEU A 232 -0.72 -2.91 -9.10
CA LEU A 232 0.34 -3.63 -9.80
C LEU A 232 0.08 -5.13 -9.94
N GLN A 233 -0.44 -5.77 -8.88
CA GLN A 233 -0.67 -7.21 -8.84
C GLN A 233 -1.90 -7.66 -9.63
N LEU A 234 -2.71 -6.73 -10.12
CA LEU A 234 -3.94 -6.98 -10.88
C LEU A 234 -3.77 -6.72 -12.38
N HIS A 235 -2.55 -6.40 -12.82
CA HIS A 235 -2.19 -6.25 -14.22
C HIS A 235 -1.54 -7.54 -14.76
N GLN A 236 -1.58 -7.74 -16.08
CA GLN A 236 -0.94 -8.89 -16.74
C GLN A 236 0.57 -8.91 -16.56
N THR A 237 1.17 -7.79 -16.20
CA THR A 237 2.59 -7.59 -15.89
C THR A 237 2.98 -7.97 -14.44
N ALA A 238 2.03 -8.46 -13.64
CA ALA A 238 2.28 -8.83 -12.25
C ALA A 238 3.35 -9.93 -12.05
N PRO A 239 3.45 -10.96 -12.92
CA PRO A 239 4.51 -11.98 -12.79
C PRO A 239 5.91 -11.36 -12.85
N GLU A 240 6.19 -10.54 -13.86
CA GLU A 240 7.50 -9.90 -14.06
C GLU A 240 7.84 -8.95 -12.91
N THR A 241 6.85 -8.20 -12.42
CA THR A 241 7.02 -7.35 -11.25
C THR A 241 7.34 -8.18 -10.01
N GLY A 242 6.66 -9.32 -9.84
CA GLY A 242 6.90 -10.25 -8.74
C GLY A 242 8.29 -10.87 -8.76
N GLU A 243 8.79 -11.25 -9.95
CA GLU A 243 10.15 -11.76 -10.14
C GLU A 243 11.20 -10.71 -9.79
N ALA A 244 11.06 -9.47 -10.26
CA ALA A 244 11.97 -8.37 -9.94
C ALA A 244 12.02 -8.06 -8.44
N ILE A 245 10.89 -8.15 -7.73
CA ILE A 245 10.84 -8.03 -6.26
C ILE A 245 11.61 -9.18 -5.60
N LEU A 246 11.43 -10.42 -6.06
CA LEU A 246 12.14 -11.59 -5.52
C LEU A 246 13.65 -11.49 -5.74
N ASP A 247 14.08 -11.04 -6.90
CA ASP A 247 15.48 -10.83 -7.23
C ASP A 247 16.12 -9.80 -6.29
N TRP A 248 15.42 -8.69 -6.04
CA TRP A 248 15.88 -7.68 -5.10
C TRP A 248 15.97 -8.22 -3.66
N LEU A 249 14.95 -8.94 -3.19
CA LEU A 249 14.95 -9.55 -1.86
C LEU A 249 16.12 -10.53 -1.69
N SER A 250 16.36 -11.35 -2.71
CA SER A 250 17.48 -12.32 -2.69
C SER A 250 18.84 -11.62 -2.66
N GLY A 251 18.98 -10.49 -3.34
CA GLY A 251 20.21 -9.69 -3.36
C GLY A 251 20.48 -8.94 -2.07
N GLU A 252 19.43 -8.38 -1.43
CA GLU A 252 19.59 -7.54 -0.22
C GLU A 252 19.66 -8.37 1.07
N LEU A 253 18.90 -9.46 1.16
CA LEU A 253 18.78 -10.24 2.39
C LEU A 253 19.62 -11.54 2.37
N GLY A 254 20.16 -11.93 1.22
CA GLY A 254 20.76 -13.24 1.02
C GLY A 254 19.71 -14.36 1.01
N ARG A 255 20.05 -15.53 0.49
CA ARG A 255 19.27 -16.75 0.74
C ARG A 255 19.73 -17.29 2.09
N GLU A 256 18.80 -17.60 2.99
CA GLU A 256 19.11 -18.50 4.11
C GLU A 256 19.27 -19.90 3.49
N ASP A 257 20.45 -20.50 3.65
CA ASP A 257 20.74 -21.91 3.27
C ASP A 257 19.98 -22.88 4.18
#